data_f9a56b34d9215a4de97e88e7524c738a
#
_entry.id   f9a56b34d9215a4de97e88e7524c738a
#
_cell.length_a   1.000
_cell.length_b   1.000
_cell.length_c   1.000
_cell.angle_alpha   90.00
_cell.angle_beta   90.00
_cell.angle_gamma   90.00
#
_symmetry.space_group_name_H-M   'P 1'
#
loop_
_entity.id
_entity.type
_entity.pdbx_description
1 polymer ?
#
loop_
_entity_poly.entity_id
_entity_poly.type
_entity_poly.pdbx_seq_one_letter_code
_entity_poly.pdbx_strand_id
1 'polypeptide(L)'
;MTGLDRPVGIHRVFALGEFRALFAAQLVSVAGDQLARVALSILVFDRTRSAGWAAATYALTFLPDLLGGPLLSGLADRFPRRSVMVLADLARLVLVSAMAVPGMSLPAVAGLLVLVQLLNTPWGAARAALLPQVLEGELFVAGNAVFSMTTQSAQVLGFAGGGLTVAFLGPSGALWVDAGTFAVSATVIRWGVRLRAAPNASADRKVRWAAELRAGLFLVTRDRKLRALVALACVSGFYIAGEAIAAPYAAELGGGAATVGSLLASYAVGNVVGMALLARIPRQLRTRLMVPLAVLACATLIGCAANPGLSLTLTLWFCSGAAGAYNLTASTLFVQAVPDSRRGQAFGLAVTALRVSQGVGVVLAGLAAEHLSPHLVVALAGALGVLAAGAAGLAWRRASPPVAPGSVGDR
;
A
#
# COMPACT_ATOMS: atom_id res chain seq x y z
N MET A 1 30.03 -27.58 -12.62
CA MET A 1 30.34 -26.57 -11.57
C MET A 1 30.52 -25.26 -12.30
N THR A 2 29.43 -24.55 -12.51
CA THR A 2 29.35 -23.34 -13.31
C THR A 2 29.04 -22.18 -12.37
N GLY A 3 29.77 -21.08 -12.58
CA GLY A 3 29.84 -19.81 -11.90
C GLY A 3 28.72 -19.46 -10.92
N LEU A 4 29.14 -19.23 -9.70
CA LEU A 4 28.32 -18.58 -8.66
C LEU A 4 27.71 -17.29 -9.24
N ASP A 5 26.39 -17.30 -9.42
CA ASP A 5 25.60 -16.14 -9.80
C ASP A 5 25.86 -14.98 -8.83
N ARG A 6 26.71 -14.06 -9.25
CA ARG A 6 26.84 -12.77 -8.55
C ARG A 6 25.51 -12.05 -8.71
N PRO A 7 24.85 -11.60 -7.63
CA PRO A 7 23.62 -10.87 -7.73
C PRO A 7 23.82 -9.70 -8.71
N VAL A 8 22.98 -9.63 -9.72
CA VAL A 8 23.04 -8.54 -10.73
C VAL A 8 22.94 -7.22 -10.00
N GLY A 9 24.00 -6.41 -10.08
CA GLY A 9 24.06 -5.14 -9.38
C GLY A 9 22.91 -4.23 -9.82
N ILE A 10 22.21 -3.62 -8.85
CA ILE A 10 21.10 -2.68 -9.06
C ILE A 10 21.46 -1.59 -10.09
N HIS A 11 22.74 -1.18 -10.17
CA HIS A 11 23.23 -0.20 -11.15
C HIS A 11 22.96 -0.58 -12.61
N ARG A 12 22.96 -1.89 -12.94
CA ARG A 12 22.68 -2.37 -14.31
C ARG A 12 21.22 -2.11 -14.73
N VAL A 13 20.30 -2.15 -13.79
CA VAL A 13 18.89 -1.84 -14.06
C VAL A 13 18.74 -0.37 -14.41
N PHE A 14 19.45 0.51 -13.72
CA PHE A 14 19.48 1.95 -13.99
C PHE A 14 20.29 2.34 -15.24
N ALA A 15 21.07 1.45 -15.83
CA ALA A 15 21.70 1.70 -17.12
C ALA A 15 20.67 1.81 -18.27
N LEU A 16 19.50 1.19 -18.12
CA LEU A 16 18.42 1.21 -19.11
C LEU A 16 17.58 2.48 -19.00
N GLY A 17 17.58 3.31 -20.06
CA GLY A 17 16.84 4.56 -20.08
C GLY A 17 15.34 4.42 -19.86
N GLU A 18 14.71 3.39 -20.44
CA GLU A 18 13.30 3.10 -20.24
C GLU A 18 12.97 2.75 -18.78
N PHE A 19 13.85 2.01 -18.11
CA PHE A 19 13.67 1.71 -16.70
C PHE A 19 13.76 2.96 -15.83
N ARG A 20 14.73 3.85 -16.11
CA ARG A 20 14.83 5.14 -15.40
C ARG A 20 13.56 5.97 -15.55
N ALA A 21 12.98 6.00 -16.77
CA ALA A 21 11.73 6.71 -17.03
C ALA A 21 10.57 6.12 -16.19
N LEU A 22 10.39 4.80 -16.20
CA LEU A 22 9.36 4.12 -15.41
C LEU A 22 9.57 4.34 -13.90
N PHE A 23 10.82 4.28 -13.44
CA PHE A 23 11.19 4.53 -12.05
C PHE A 23 10.86 5.96 -11.62
N ALA A 24 11.29 6.96 -12.40
CA ALA A 24 11.04 8.36 -12.09
C ALA A 24 9.54 8.69 -12.10
N ALA A 25 8.81 8.21 -13.10
CA ALA A 25 7.37 8.38 -13.19
C ALA A 25 6.65 7.79 -11.98
N GLN A 26 7.00 6.56 -11.56
CA GLN A 26 6.41 5.95 -10.38
C GLN A 26 6.76 6.69 -9.09
N LEU A 27 8.02 7.07 -8.90
CA LEU A 27 8.46 7.79 -7.71
C LEU A 27 7.65 9.07 -7.52
N VAL A 28 7.55 9.88 -8.59
CA VAL A 28 6.86 11.17 -8.56
C VAL A 28 5.35 10.99 -8.39
N SER A 29 4.73 10.07 -9.13
CA SER A 29 3.30 9.80 -9.04
C SER A 29 2.89 9.26 -7.66
N VAL A 30 3.63 8.29 -7.12
CA VAL A 30 3.30 7.74 -5.78
C VAL A 30 3.52 8.78 -4.67
N ALA A 31 4.58 9.59 -4.76
CA ALA A 31 4.79 10.68 -3.81
C ALA A 31 3.65 11.71 -3.86
N GLY A 32 3.18 12.06 -5.06
CA GLY A 32 2.02 12.91 -5.27
C GLY A 32 0.74 12.32 -4.69
N ASP A 33 0.44 11.06 -4.97
CA ASP A 33 -0.72 10.34 -4.40
C ASP A 33 -0.74 10.41 -2.86
N GLN A 34 0.41 10.26 -2.20
CA GLN A 34 0.48 10.34 -0.73
C GLN A 34 0.32 11.77 -0.23
N LEU A 35 0.88 12.74 -0.96
CA LEU A 35 0.67 14.16 -0.70
C LEU A 35 -0.80 14.53 -0.79
N ALA A 36 -1.50 14.08 -1.85
CA ALA A 36 -2.93 14.29 -2.02
C ALA A 36 -3.77 13.65 -0.88
N ARG A 37 -3.38 12.47 -0.39
CA ARG A 37 -4.05 11.84 0.77
C ARG A 37 -3.98 12.73 2.01
N VAL A 38 -2.83 13.31 2.31
CA VAL A 38 -2.66 14.26 3.42
C VAL A 38 -3.56 15.49 3.19
N ALA A 39 -3.49 16.06 1.99
CA ALA A 39 -4.27 17.25 1.63
C ALA A 39 -5.79 17.02 1.76
N LEU A 40 -6.28 15.90 1.25
CA LEU A 40 -7.70 15.55 1.30
C LEU A 40 -8.18 15.25 2.73
N SER A 41 -7.38 14.52 3.53
CA SER A 41 -7.70 14.25 4.92
C SER A 41 -7.89 15.56 5.70
N ILE A 42 -6.98 16.51 5.52
CA ILE A 42 -7.05 17.83 6.17
C ILE A 42 -8.21 18.64 5.60
N LEU A 43 -8.36 18.73 4.28
CA LEU A 43 -9.42 19.48 3.62
C LEU A 43 -10.82 19.04 4.08
N VAL A 44 -11.06 17.74 4.14
CA VAL A 44 -12.34 17.19 4.57
C VAL A 44 -12.57 17.44 6.05
N PHE A 45 -11.55 17.20 6.89
CA PHE A 45 -11.64 17.45 8.33
C PHE A 45 -11.87 18.93 8.65
N ASP A 46 -11.17 19.85 7.99
CA ASP A 46 -11.33 21.30 8.20
C ASP A 46 -12.73 21.80 7.82
N ARG A 47 -13.32 21.24 6.75
CA ARG A 47 -14.66 21.64 6.29
C ARG A 47 -15.79 21.02 7.09
N THR A 48 -15.61 19.79 7.59
CA THR A 48 -16.70 19.03 8.24
C THR A 48 -16.57 18.99 9.74
N ARG A 49 -15.37 19.17 10.28
CA ARG A 49 -15.00 18.90 11.67
C ARG A 49 -15.36 17.48 12.12
N SER A 50 -15.53 16.55 11.18
CA SER A 50 -15.92 15.17 11.39
C SER A 50 -14.77 14.24 11.06
N ALA A 51 -14.36 13.43 12.02
CA ALA A 51 -13.37 12.37 11.83
C ALA A 51 -13.89 11.27 10.90
N GLY A 52 -15.21 10.98 10.95
CA GLY A 52 -15.86 10.01 10.09
C GLY A 52 -15.80 10.38 8.62
N TRP A 53 -16.05 11.64 8.27
CA TRP A 53 -15.92 12.09 6.88
C TRP A 53 -14.47 12.06 6.38
N ALA A 54 -13.50 12.43 7.20
CA ALA A 54 -12.09 12.33 6.86
C ALA A 54 -11.69 10.86 6.61
N ALA A 55 -12.08 9.95 7.51
CA ALA A 55 -11.82 8.53 7.36
C ALA A 55 -12.58 7.91 6.18
N ALA A 56 -13.83 8.29 5.93
CA ALA A 56 -14.59 7.83 4.77
C ALA A 56 -13.87 8.22 3.45
N THR A 57 -13.37 9.45 3.36
CA THR A 57 -12.58 9.91 2.22
C THR A 57 -11.31 9.07 2.06
N TYR A 58 -10.63 8.76 3.15
CA TYR A 58 -9.47 7.86 3.12
C TYR A 58 -9.86 6.43 2.67
N ALA A 59 -10.99 5.90 3.16
CA ALA A 59 -11.50 4.59 2.76
C ALA A 59 -11.80 4.49 1.26
N LEU A 60 -12.25 5.59 0.63
CA LEU A 60 -12.48 5.64 -0.81
C LEU A 60 -11.21 5.37 -1.63
N THR A 61 -10.02 5.52 -1.05
CA THR A 61 -8.77 5.19 -1.74
C THR A 61 -8.54 3.68 -1.89
N PHE A 62 -9.22 2.84 -1.10
CA PHE A 62 -9.14 1.36 -1.18
C PHE A 62 -10.19 0.75 -2.10
N LEU A 63 -11.34 1.41 -2.27
CA LEU A 63 -12.46 0.88 -3.04
C LEU A 63 -12.11 0.55 -4.51
N PRO A 64 -11.36 1.40 -5.23
CA PRO A 64 -11.01 1.14 -6.61
C PRO A 64 -10.07 -0.05 -6.83
N ASP A 65 -9.24 -0.40 -5.83
CA ASP A 65 -8.42 -1.60 -5.89
C ASP A 65 -9.28 -2.88 -6.01
N LEU A 66 -10.51 -2.84 -5.48
CA LEU A 66 -11.48 -3.93 -5.58
C LEU A 66 -12.20 -3.98 -6.94
N LEU A 67 -12.54 -2.81 -7.48
CA LEU A 67 -13.37 -2.66 -8.68
C LEU A 67 -12.55 -2.51 -9.95
N GLY A 68 -11.39 -1.88 -9.85
CA GLY A 68 -10.56 -1.51 -11.01
C GLY A 68 -9.96 -2.70 -11.74
N GLY A 69 -9.55 -3.75 -11.00
CA GLY A 69 -9.00 -4.97 -11.59
C GLY A 69 -9.92 -5.57 -12.65
N PRO A 70 -11.17 -5.93 -12.30
CA PRO A 70 -12.13 -6.49 -13.24
C PRO A 70 -12.54 -5.55 -14.38
N LEU A 71 -12.63 -4.25 -14.09
CA LEU A 71 -13.18 -3.27 -15.03
C LEU A 71 -12.16 -2.74 -16.03
N LEU A 72 -10.94 -2.43 -15.56
CA LEU A 72 -10.01 -1.59 -16.30
C LEU A 72 -8.67 -2.26 -16.65
N SER A 73 -8.30 -3.40 -16.03
CA SER A 73 -7.04 -4.10 -16.34
C SER A 73 -6.94 -4.53 -17.81
N GLY A 74 -8.06 -4.81 -18.46
CA GLY A 74 -8.14 -5.17 -19.89
C GLY A 74 -7.71 -4.06 -20.85
N LEU A 75 -7.65 -2.79 -20.40
CA LEU A 75 -7.16 -1.70 -21.24
C LEU A 75 -5.67 -1.85 -21.60
N ALA A 76 -4.86 -2.36 -20.65
CA ALA A 76 -3.44 -2.61 -20.88
C ALA A 76 -3.16 -3.73 -21.88
N ASP A 77 -4.14 -4.58 -22.16
CA ASP A 77 -4.03 -5.66 -23.17
C ASP A 77 -4.54 -5.23 -24.55
N ARG A 78 -5.45 -4.22 -24.60
CA ARG A 78 -6.09 -3.76 -25.86
C ARG A 78 -5.34 -2.63 -26.52
N PHE A 79 -4.64 -1.81 -25.74
CA PHE A 79 -3.98 -0.61 -26.22
C PHE A 79 -2.47 -0.64 -25.95
N PRO A 80 -1.67 0.13 -26.71
CA PRO A 80 -0.24 0.28 -26.44
C PRO A 80 -0.01 0.72 -24.99
N ARG A 81 0.76 -0.04 -24.22
CA ARG A 81 0.93 0.14 -22.77
C ARG A 81 1.40 1.54 -22.38
N ARG A 82 2.34 2.12 -23.18
CA ARG A 82 2.77 3.51 -23.00
C ARG A 82 1.60 4.49 -23.10
N SER A 83 0.74 4.32 -24.10
CA SER A 83 -0.42 5.21 -24.30
C SER A 83 -1.43 5.10 -23.17
N VAL A 84 -1.67 3.88 -22.63
CA VAL A 84 -2.53 3.67 -21.47
C VAL A 84 -1.99 4.42 -20.25
N MET A 85 -0.68 4.33 -19.98
CA MET A 85 -0.05 5.03 -18.85
C MET A 85 -0.16 6.55 -19.00
N VAL A 86 0.19 7.08 -20.17
CA VAL A 86 0.13 8.53 -20.44
C VAL A 86 -1.30 9.06 -20.34
N LEU A 87 -2.28 8.39 -20.95
CA LEU A 87 -3.68 8.81 -20.91
C LEU A 87 -4.26 8.73 -19.48
N ALA A 88 -3.89 7.70 -18.71
CA ALA A 88 -4.28 7.60 -17.31
C ALA A 88 -3.72 8.76 -16.49
N ASP A 89 -2.44 9.11 -16.65
CA ASP A 89 -1.84 10.24 -15.94
C ASP A 89 -2.44 11.58 -16.36
N LEU A 90 -2.71 11.80 -17.66
CA LEU A 90 -3.38 13.02 -18.12
C LEU A 90 -4.82 13.14 -17.61
N ALA A 91 -5.56 12.03 -17.56
CA ALA A 91 -6.89 12.04 -16.98
C ALA A 91 -6.84 12.32 -15.46
N ARG A 92 -5.88 11.74 -14.74
CA ARG A 92 -5.66 12.00 -13.29
C ARG A 92 -5.25 13.45 -13.05
N LEU A 93 -4.38 14.03 -13.90
CA LEU A 93 -4.04 15.46 -13.88
C LEU A 93 -5.32 16.32 -13.93
N VAL A 94 -6.21 16.08 -14.88
CA VAL A 94 -7.44 16.87 -15.04
C VAL A 94 -8.37 16.70 -13.82
N LEU A 95 -8.56 15.46 -13.35
CA LEU A 95 -9.43 15.16 -12.21
C LEU A 95 -8.91 15.79 -10.91
N VAL A 96 -7.60 15.69 -10.63
CA VAL A 96 -7.00 16.28 -9.44
C VAL A 96 -6.97 17.81 -9.53
N SER A 97 -6.72 18.36 -10.71
CA SER A 97 -6.86 19.81 -10.93
C SER A 97 -8.28 20.31 -10.65
N ALA A 98 -9.29 19.53 -11.04
CA ALA A 98 -10.68 19.84 -10.71
C ALA A 98 -10.94 19.80 -9.19
N MET A 99 -10.39 18.80 -8.47
CA MET A 99 -10.49 18.70 -7.01
C MET A 99 -9.81 19.88 -6.30
N ALA A 100 -8.77 20.46 -6.90
CA ALA A 100 -8.02 21.58 -6.35
C ALA A 100 -8.79 22.92 -6.41
N VAL A 101 -9.89 22.99 -7.17
CA VAL A 101 -10.70 24.22 -7.27
C VAL A 101 -11.36 24.55 -5.93
N PRO A 102 -11.14 25.74 -5.37
CA PRO A 102 -11.77 26.14 -4.11
C PRO A 102 -13.29 26.11 -4.20
N GLY A 103 -13.94 25.67 -3.11
CA GLY A 103 -15.42 25.67 -3.04
C GLY A 103 -16.09 24.44 -3.64
N MET A 104 -15.35 23.49 -4.22
CA MET A 104 -15.95 22.24 -4.72
C MET A 104 -16.65 21.47 -3.60
N SER A 105 -17.84 20.94 -3.89
CA SER A 105 -18.63 20.18 -2.90
C SER A 105 -17.93 18.86 -2.53
N LEU A 106 -18.04 18.44 -1.28
CA LEU A 106 -17.39 17.20 -0.80
C LEU A 106 -17.83 15.94 -1.57
N PRO A 107 -19.13 15.76 -1.93
CA PRO A 107 -19.51 14.64 -2.79
C PRO A 107 -18.83 14.64 -4.16
N ALA A 108 -18.62 15.83 -4.75
CA ALA A 108 -17.89 15.93 -6.01
C ALA A 108 -16.41 15.56 -5.83
N VAL A 109 -15.75 16.04 -4.77
CA VAL A 109 -14.38 15.65 -4.42
C VAL A 109 -14.27 14.13 -4.23
N ALA A 110 -15.22 13.52 -3.51
CA ALA A 110 -15.24 12.07 -3.29
C ALA A 110 -15.41 11.29 -4.62
N GLY A 111 -16.31 11.74 -5.49
CA GLY A 111 -16.51 11.14 -6.80
C GLY A 111 -15.27 11.23 -7.70
N LEU A 112 -14.63 12.41 -7.74
CA LEU A 112 -13.39 12.63 -8.47
C LEU A 112 -12.26 11.76 -7.92
N LEU A 113 -12.14 11.64 -6.58
CA LEU A 113 -11.15 10.78 -5.94
C LEU A 113 -11.32 9.32 -6.38
N VAL A 114 -12.54 8.80 -6.38
CA VAL A 114 -12.83 7.44 -6.87
C VAL A 114 -12.37 7.27 -8.32
N LEU A 115 -12.64 8.24 -9.19
CA LEU A 115 -12.20 8.19 -10.59
C LEU A 115 -10.68 8.22 -10.72
N VAL A 116 -9.98 9.08 -9.96
CA VAL A 116 -8.51 9.13 -9.91
C VAL A 116 -7.93 7.77 -9.53
N GLN A 117 -8.48 7.16 -8.49
CA GLN A 117 -8.01 5.86 -8.00
C GLN A 117 -8.34 4.71 -8.98
N LEU A 118 -9.49 4.75 -9.65
CA LEU A 118 -9.82 3.77 -10.69
C LEU A 118 -8.82 3.79 -11.84
N LEU A 119 -8.30 4.96 -12.22
CA LEU A 119 -7.29 5.12 -13.26
C LEU A 119 -5.90 4.61 -12.86
N ASN A 120 -5.65 4.43 -11.58
CA ASN A 120 -4.41 3.80 -11.09
C ASN A 120 -4.29 2.33 -11.53
N THR A 121 -5.42 1.64 -11.65
CA THR A 121 -5.45 0.22 -12.04
C THR A 121 -4.91 -0.04 -13.46
N PRO A 122 -5.38 0.62 -14.53
CA PRO A 122 -4.85 0.41 -15.88
C PRO A 122 -3.39 0.90 -16.00
N TRP A 123 -3.01 1.94 -15.29
CA TRP A 123 -1.63 2.41 -15.23
C TRP A 123 -0.70 1.33 -14.64
N GLY A 124 -1.06 0.78 -13.48
CA GLY A 124 -0.32 -0.28 -12.81
C GLY A 124 -0.24 -1.57 -13.63
N ALA A 125 -1.35 -1.98 -14.28
CA ALA A 125 -1.39 -3.13 -15.17
C ALA A 125 -0.48 -2.95 -16.39
N ALA A 126 -0.53 -1.78 -17.03
CA ALA A 126 0.32 -1.45 -18.18
C ALA A 126 1.80 -1.46 -17.81
N ARG A 127 2.16 -0.88 -16.65
CA ARG A 127 3.52 -0.91 -16.12
C ARG A 127 3.99 -2.35 -15.84
N ALA A 128 3.19 -3.15 -15.12
CA ALA A 128 3.52 -4.52 -14.78
C ALA A 128 3.74 -5.38 -16.03
N ALA A 129 2.94 -5.16 -17.08
CA ALA A 129 3.06 -5.87 -18.34
C ALA A 129 4.23 -5.35 -19.21
N LEU A 130 4.63 -4.08 -19.06
CA LEU A 130 5.75 -3.49 -19.78
C LEU A 130 7.10 -3.90 -19.19
N LEU A 131 7.19 -4.05 -17.88
CA LEU A 131 8.43 -4.29 -17.17
C LEU A 131 9.22 -5.53 -17.68
N PRO A 132 8.61 -6.71 -17.96
CA PRO A 132 9.32 -7.85 -18.54
C PRO A 132 9.83 -7.61 -19.96
N GLN A 133 9.30 -6.62 -20.68
CA GLN A 133 9.77 -6.24 -22.01
C GLN A 133 10.96 -5.28 -21.99
N VAL A 134 11.17 -4.62 -20.86
CA VAL A 134 12.28 -3.69 -20.62
C VAL A 134 13.42 -4.38 -19.90
N LEU A 135 13.11 -5.34 -19.02
CA LEU A 135 14.07 -6.08 -18.20
C LEU A 135 13.89 -7.59 -18.41
N GLU A 136 14.95 -8.26 -18.81
CA GLU A 136 14.96 -9.71 -19.02
C GLU A 136 15.69 -10.43 -17.88
N GLY A 137 15.27 -11.67 -17.61
CA GLY A 137 15.94 -12.57 -16.68
C GLY A 137 16.11 -11.99 -15.26
N GLU A 138 17.33 -12.00 -14.75
CA GLU A 138 17.65 -11.52 -13.39
C GLU A 138 17.45 -10.01 -13.21
N LEU A 139 17.58 -9.22 -14.28
CA LEU A 139 17.29 -7.78 -14.24
C LEU A 139 15.81 -7.50 -13.91
N PHE A 140 14.89 -8.38 -14.34
CA PHE A 140 13.47 -8.26 -13.99
C PHE A 140 13.23 -8.40 -12.48
N VAL A 141 13.90 -9.38 -11.85
CA VAL A 141 13.80 -9.57 -10.39
C VAL A 141 14.35 -8.36 -9.64
N ALA A 142 15.53 -7.88 -10.05
CA ALA A 142 16.14 -6.68 -9.46
C ALA A 142 15.27 -5.43 -9.68
N GLY A 143 14.69 -5.26 -10.88
CA GLY A 143 13.79 -4.16 -11.20
C GLY A 143 12.52 -4.14 -10.34
N ASN A 144 11.89 -5.30 -10.13
CA ASN A 144 10.73 -5.40 -9.23
C ASN A 144 11.09 -5.05 -7.77
N ALA A 145 12.27 -5.46 -7.29
CA ALA A 145 12.74 -5.10 -5.97
C ALA A 145 12.92 -3.56 -5.84
N VAL A 146 13.53 -2.93 -6.87
CA VAL A 146 13.66 -1.47 -6.93
C VAL A 146 12.30 -0.79 -6.91
N PHE A 147 11.30 -1.26 -7.69
CA PHE A 147 9.95 -0.68 -7.67
C PHE A 147 9.27 -0.79 -6.31
N SER A 148 9.44 -1.91 -5.62
CA SER A 148 8.91 -2.08 -4.26
C SER A 148 9.55 -1.10 -3.28
N MET A 149 10.86 -0.94 -3.33
CA MET A 149 11.59 0.05 -2.52
C MET A 149 11.16 1.49 -2.86
N THR A 150 10.98 1.79 -4.16
CA THR A 150 10.52 3.10 -4.63
C THR A 150 9.17 3.46 -4.04
N THR A 151 8.22 2.53 -4.06
CA THR A 151 6.88 2.76 -3.50
C THR A 151 6.95 3.13 -2.02
N GLN A 152 7.79 2.44 -1.24
CA GLN A 152 7.96 2.72 0.19
C GLN A 152 8.66 4.06 0.44
N SER A 153 9.71 4.36 -0.33
CA SER A 153 10.42 5.65 -0.21
C SER A 153 9.54 6.82 -0.64
N ALA A 154 8.77 6.65 -1.73
CA ALA A 154 7.82 7.66 -2.20
C ALA A 154 6.71 7.92 -1.18
N GLN A 155 6.27 6.89 -0.45
CA GLN A 155 5.29 7.04 0.61
C GLN A 155 5.83 7.92 1.76
N VAL A 156 7.06 7.67 2.20
CA VAL A 156 7.72 8.52 3.21
C VAL A 156 7.83 9.96 2.74
N LEU A 157 8.37 10.16 1.53
CA LEU A 157 8.54 11.50 0.94
C LEU A 157 7.22 12.22 0.74
N GLY A 158 6.20 11.49 0.26
CA GLY A 158 4.88 12.05 0.01
C GLY A 158 4.15 12.45 1.30
N PHE A 159 4.22 11.66 2.36
CA PHE A 159 3.61 12.01 3.62
C PHE A 159 4.31 13.19 4.31
N ALA A 160 5.64 13.14 4.40
CA ALA A 160 6.41 14.24 4.99
C ALA A 160 6.28 15.52 4.16
N GLY A 161 6.48 15.42 2.85
CA GLY A 161 6.32 16.55 1.93
C GLY A 161 4.88 17.06 1.87
N GLY A 162 3.90 16.16 1.96
CA GLY A 162 2.48 16.49 1.96
C GLY A 162 2.09 17.39 3.12
N GLY A 163 2.50 17.02 4.33
CA GLY A 163 2.25 17.86 5.52
C GLY A 163 2.85 19.25 5.38
N LEU A 164 4.10 19.35 4.90
CA LEU A 164 4.76 20.64 4.67
C LEU A 164 4.09 21.42 3.54
N THR A 165 3.78 20.78 2.42
CA THR A 165 3.14 21.43 1.27
C THR A 165 1.77 22.00 1.67
N VAL A 166 0.97 21.25 2.43
CA VAL A 166 -0.31 21.75 2.93
C VAL A 166 -0.13 22.90 3.93
N ALA A 167 0.91 22.83 4.78
CA ALA A 167 1.20 23.91 5.72
C ALA A 167 1.54 25.24 5.04
N PHE A 168 2.23 25.20 3.90
CA PHE A 168 2.65 26.40 3.16
C PHE A 168 1.67 26.85 2.09
N LEU A 169 1.07 25.94 1.34
CA LEU A 169 0.23 26.23 0.16
C LEU A 169 -1.26 25.94 0.40
N GLY A 170 -1.60 25.38 1.57
CA GLY A 170 -2.96 24.89 1.85
C GLY A 170 -3.30 23.60 1.09
N PRO A 171 -4.47 22.99 1.40
CA PRO A 171 -4.88 21.73 0.77
C PRO A 171 -5.05 21.85 -0.76
N SER A 172 -5.65 22.94 -1.26
CA SER A 172 -5.81 23.16 -2.71
C SER A 172 -4.46 23.30 -3.42
N GLY A 173 -3.50 24.03 -2.83
CA GLY A 173 -2.15 24.14 -3.37
C GLY A 173 -1.43 22.80 -3.43
N ALA A 174 -1.60 21.96 -2.43
CA ALA A 174 -1.05 20.61 -2.42
C ALA A 174 -1.66 19.72 -3.52
N LEU A 175 -2.96 19.83 -3.80
CA LEU A 175 -3.59 19.14 -4.92
C LEU A 175 -3.07 19.64 -6.28
N TRP A 176 -2.75 20.93 -6.43
CA TRP A 176 -2.10 21.44 -7.65
C TRP A 176 -0.70 20.86 -7.82
N VAL A 177 0.07 20.71 -6.74
CA VAL A 177 1.38 20.03 -6.78
C VAL A 177 1.22 18.58 -7.21
N ASP A 178 0.25 17.85 -6.67
CA ASP A 178 -0.04 16.47 -7.08
C ASP A 178 -0.46 16.39 -8.54
N ALA A 179 -1.35 17.26 -9.02
CA ALA A 179 -1.67 17.36 -10.43
C ALA A 179 -0.41 17.54 -11.30
N GLY A 180 0.53 18.39 -10.87
CA GLY A 180 1.82 18.56 -11.51
C GLY A 180 2.66 17.27 -11.55
N THR A 181 2.56 16.40 -10.52
CA THR A 181 3.28 15.11 -10.53
C THR A 181 2.78 14.20 -11.65
N PHE A 182 1.48 14.19 -11.94
CA PHE A 182 0.92 13.44 -13.07
C PHE A 182 1.37 14.00 -14.43
N ALA A 183 1.47 15.33 -14.56
CA ALA A 183 2.02 15.95 -15.77
C ALA A 183 3.47 15.53 -16.01
N VAL A 184 4.29 15.55 -14.97
CA VAL A 184 5.69 15.09 -15.01
C VAL A 184 5.75 13.60 -15.37
N SER A 185 4.95 12.75 -14.70
CA SER A 185 4.88 11.32 -14.99
C SER A 185 4.50 11.05 -16.46
N ALA A 186 3.42 11.66 -16.94
CA ALA A 186 2.98 11.53 -18.34
C ALA A 186 4.07 11.93 -19.34
N THR A 187 4.75 13.03 -19.08
CA THR A 187 5.84 13.57 -19.88
C THR A 187 7.04 12.62 -19.92
N VAL A 188 7.49 12.15 -18.74
CA VAL A 188 8.62 11.21 -18.61
C VAL A 188 8.32 9.90 -19.33
N ILE A 189 7.10 9.37 -19.19
CA ILE A 189 6.68 8.13 -19.89
C ILE A 189 6.57 8.37 -21.38
N ARG A 190 6.00 9.49 -21.81
CA ARG A 190 5.81 9.81 -23.23
C ARG A 190 7.11 9.86 -24.03
N TRP A 191 8.17 10.35 -23.43
CA TRP A 191 9.48 10.49 -24.07
C TRP A 191 10.51 9.44 -23.67
N GLY A 192 10.42 8.92 -22.45
CA GLY A 192 11.39 7.96 -21.92
C GLY A 192 11.08 6.49 -22.24
N VAL A 193 9.84 6.15 -22.62
CA VAL A 193 9.41 4.78 -22.89
C VAL A 193 9.09 4.59 -24.37
N ARG A 194 9.60 3.52 -24.99
CA ARG A 194 9.34 3.22 -26.40
C ARG A 194 7.89 2.81 -26.63
N LEU A 195 7.31 3.27 -27.74
CA LEU A 195 5.99 2.81 -28.19
C LEU A 195 6.13 1.40 -28.76
N ARG A 196 5.38 0.46 -28.18
CA ARG A 196 5.27 -0.91 -28.65
C ARG A 196 3.84 -1.17 -29.09
N ALA A 197 3.65 -2.04 -30.09
CA ALA A 197 2.33 -2.44 -30.56
C ALA A 197 1.49 -3.02 -29.40
N ALA A 198 0.18 -2.88 -29.49
CA ALA A 198 -0.73 -3.52 -28.56
C ALA A 198 -0.60 -5.05 -28.68
N PRO A 199 -0.61 -5.79 -27.54
CA PRO A 199 -0.71 -7.24 -27.63
C PRO A 199 -2.06 -7.62 -28.24
N ASN A 200 -2.09 -8.72 -29.03
CA ASN A 200 -3.35 -9.24 -29.58
C ASN A 200 -4.24 -9.71 -28.42
N ALA A 201 -5.31 -8.98 -28.16
CA ALA A 201 -6.22 -9.25 -27.05
C ALA A 201 -7.14 -10.44 -27.39
N SER A 202 -7.07 -11.51 -26.63
CA SER A 202 -8.12 -12.52 -26.58
C SER A 202 -9.33 -12.00 -25.78
N ALA A 203 -10.52 -12.04 -26.38
CA ALA A 203 -11.76 -11.42 -25.86
C ALA A 203 -12.32 -12.06 -24.56
N ASP A 204 -11.74 -13.14 -24.04
CA ASP A 204 -12.36 -14.05 -23.05
C ASP A 204 -12.06 -13.71 -21.56
N ARG A 205 -11.48 -12.55 -21.25
CA ARG A 205 -10.95 -12.28 -19.88
C ARG A 205 -12.00 -11.97 -18.81
N LYS A 206 -13.17 -11.40 -19.18
CA LYS A 206 -14.19 -11.01 -18.17
C LYS A 206 -14.81 -12.22 -17.44
N VAL A 207 -14.96 -13.33 -18.13
CA VAL A 207 -15.53 -14.57 -17.55
C VAL A 207 -14.53 -15.26 -16.62
N ARG A 208 -13.24 -15.07 -16.84
CA ARG A 208 -12.16 -15.71 -16.05
C ARG A 208 -11.99 -15.12 -14.65
N TRP A 209 -12.19 -13.81 -14.45
CA TRP A 209 -11.91 -13.16 -13.17
C TRP A 209 -12.75 -13.72 -12.02
N ALA A 210 -14.06 -13.85 -12.19
CA ALA A 210 -14.93 -14.42 -11.15
C ALA A 210 -14.59 -15.88 -10.85
N ALA A 211 -14.24 -16.65 -11.88
CA ALA A 211 -13.79 -18.03 -11.73
C ALA A 211 -12.42 -18.09 -11.03
N GLU A 212 -11.52 -17.21 -11.36
CA GLU A 212 -10.21 -17.10 -10.73
C GLU A 212 -10.31 -16.69 -9.25
N LEU A 213 -11.18 -15.73 -8.93
CA LEU A 213 -11.46 -15.33 -7.54
C LEU A 213 -12.06 -16.48 -6.73
N ARG A 214 -13.02 -17.22 -7.31
CA ARG A 214 -13.60 -18.41 -6.67
C ARG A 214 -12.58 -19.51 -6.46
N ALA A 215 -11.72 -19.76 -7.44
CA ALA A 215 -10.66 -20.76 -7.34
C ALA A 215 -9.63 -20.38 -6.27
N GLY A 216 -9.25 -19.10 -6.21
CA GLY A 216 -8.39 -18.55 -5.15
C GLY A 216 -9.03 -18.69 -3.76
N LEU A 217 -10.33 -18.35 -3.63
CA LEU A 217 -11.09 -18.47 -2.38
C LEU A 217 -11.12 -19.92 -1.91
N PHE A 218 -11.42 -20.86 -2.81
CA PHE A 218 -11.45 -22.27 -2.49
C PHE A 218 -10.08 -22.80 -2.02
N LEU A 219 -8.99 -22.35 -2.67
CA LEU A 219 -7.64 -22.74 -2.30
C LEU A 219 -7.27 -22.21 -0.91
N VAL A 220 -7.48 -20.92 -0.66
CA VAL A 220 -7.12 -20.28 0.61
C VAL A 220 -7.98 -20.80 1.76
N THR A 221 -9.29 -21.04 1.54
CA THR A 221 -10.19 -21.52 2.60
C THR A 221 -9.92 -22.97 3.01
N ARG A 222 -9.40 -23.80 2.11
CA ARG A 222 -9.05 -25.20 2.43
C ARG A 222 -7.70 -25.35 3.09
N ASP A 223 -6.73 -24.50 2.80
CA ASP A 223 -5.39 -24.59 3.38
C ASP A 223 -5.30 -23.76 4.69
N ARG A 224 -5.05 -24.45 5.79
CA ARG A 224 -4.90 -23.84 7.11
C ARG A 224 -3.74 -22.85 7.19
N LYS A 225 -2.62 -23.13 6.47
CA LYS A 225 -1.45 -22.23 6.42
C LYS A 225 -1.76 -20.96 5.67
N LEU A 226 -2.39 -21.07 4.51
CA LEU A 226 -2.76 -19.91 3.68
C LEU A 226 -3.77 -19.03 4.42
N ARG A 227 -4.78 -19.62 5.08
CA ARG A 227 -5.73 -18.85 5.91
C ARG A 227 -5.04 -18.08 7.02
N ALA A 228 -4.12 -18.72 7.75
CA ALA A 228 -3.41 -18.07 8.83
C ALA A 228 -2.53 -16.91 8.33
N LEU A 229 -1.88 -17.06 7.17
CA LEU A 229 -1.08 -15.99 6.56
C LEU A 229 -1.93 -14.82 6.08
N VAL A 230 -3.11 -15.10 5.49
CA VAL A 230 -4.06 -14.05 5.10
C VAL A 230 -4.61 -13.36 6.35
N ALA A 231 -4.97 -14.11 7.40
CA ALA A 231 -5.44 -13.53 8.67
C ALA A 231 -4.36 -12.61 9.29
N LEU A 232 -3.09 -13.02 9.29
CA LEU A 232 -1.98 -12.19 9.74
C LEU A 232 -1.84 -10.92 8.88
N ALA A 233 -1.96 -11.03 7.56
CA ALA A 233 -1.93 -9.85 6.70
C ALA A 233 -3.08 -8.88 7.01
N CYS A 234 -4.28 -9.40 7.26
CA CYS A 234 -5.48 -8.61 7.60
C CYS A 234 -5.38 -7.88 8.96
N VAL A 235 -4.46 -8.27 9.85
CA VAL A 235 -4.17 -7.50 11.09
C VAL A 235 -3.79 -6.05 10.78
N SER A 236 -3.27 -5.78 9.58
CA SER A 236 -2.96 -4.41 9.15
C SER A 236 -4.17 -3.48 9.14
N GLY A 237 -5.39 -4.01 9.02
CA GLY A 237 -6.62 -3.21 9.12
C GLY A 237 -6.77 -2.49 10.46
N PHE A 238 -6.19 -3.00 11.53
CA PHE A 238 -6.25 -2.36 12.84
C PHE A 238 -5.25 -1.21 12.99
N TYR A 239 -4.01 -1.38 12.61
CA TYR A 239 -3.01 -0.33 12.80
C TYR A 239 -3.02 0.75 11.71
N ILE A 240 -3.58 0.49 10.52
CA ILE A 240 -3.80 1.51 9.50
C ILE A 240 -4.95 2.48 9.88
N ALA A 241 -5.78 2.10 10.85
CA ALA A 241 -6.86 2.94 11.37
C ALA A 241 -6.35 4.34 11.81
N GLY A 242 -5.15 4.40 12.40
CA GLY A 242 -4.50 5.65 12.77
C GLY A 242 -4.28 6.60 11.59
N GLU A 243 -3.89 6.07 10.42
CA GLU A 243 -3.65 6.89 9.23
C GLU A 243 -4.93 7.64 8.79
N ALA A 244 -6.08 6.99 8.90
CA ALA A 244 -7.36 7.55 8.48
C ALA A 244 -7.83 8.70 9.37
N ILE A 245 -7.47 8.67 10.65
CA ILE A 245 -7.83 9.70 11.64
C ILE A 245 -6.63 10.57 12.03
N ALA A 246 -5.58 10.60 11.21
CA ALA A 246 -4.38 11.40 11.49
C ALA A 246 -4.67 12.90 11.59
N ALA A 247 -5.61 13.43 10.79
CA ALA A 247 -6.00 14.84 10.84
C ALA A 247 -6.72 15.21 12.15
N PRO A 248 -7.79 14.53 12.60
CA PRO A 248 -8.38 14.77 13.91
C PRO A 248 -7.42 14.50 15.07
N TYR A 249 -6.53 13.51 14.97
CA TYR A 249 -5.53 13.23 16.02
C TYR A 249 -4.48 14.35 16.11
N ALA A 250 -4.00 14.86 14.98
CA ALA A 250 -3.10 16.02 14.99
C ALA A 250 -3.76 17.27 15.59
N ALA A 251 -5.05 17.50 15.31
CA ALA A 251 -5.81 18.59 15.92
C ALA A 251 -5.94 18.43 17.46
N GLU A 252 -6.16 17.19 17.93
CA GLU A 252 -6.18 16.88 19.37
C GLU A 252 -4.83 17.17 20.05
N LEU A 253 -3.72 16.90 19.35
CA LEU A 253 -2.36 17.23 19.81
C LEU A 253 -2.04 18.74 19.72
N GLY A 254 -2.99 19.58 19.30
CA GLY A 254 -2.78 21.02 19.09
C GLY A 254 -1.94 21.36 17.86
N GLY A 255 -1.77 20.39 16.95
CA GLY A 255 -0.98 20.54 15.74
C GLY A 255 -1.81 20.78 14.48
N GLY A 256 -1.14 21.17 13.39
CA GLY A 256 -1.74 21.39 12.07
C GLY A 256 -1.25 20.40 11.03
N ALA A 257 -1.23 20.82 9.77
CA ALA A 257 -0.89 20.00 8.62
C ALA A 257 0.50 19.34 8.72
N ALA A 258 1.50 20.05 9.24
CA ALA A 258 2.84 19.49 9.46
C ALA A 258 2.81 18.33 10.47
N THR A 259 1.96 18.40 11.49
CA THR A 259 1.77 17.31 12.47
C THR A 259 1.12 16.09 11.82
N VAL A 260 0.11 16.27 10.97
CA VAL A 260 -0.48 15.18 10.18
C VAL A 260 0.59 14.48 9.34
N GLY A 261 1.36 15.27 8.58
CA GLY A 261 2.45 14.75 7.76
C GLY A 261 3.51 14.00 8.57
N SER A 262 3.89 14.51 9.75
CA SER A 262 4.87 13.87 10.63
C SER A 262 4.37 12.56 11.22
N LEU A 263 3.09 12.46 11.62
CA LEU A 263 2.48 11.21 12.08
C LEU A 263 2.54 10.13 11.00
N LEU A 264 2.05 10.44 9.82
CA LEU A 264 2.05 9.50 8.68
C LEU A 264 3.47 9.12 8.25
N ALA A 265 4.38 10.12 8.19
CA ALA A 265 5.77 9.89 7.85
C ALA A 265 6.49 9.02 8.88
N SER A 266 6.24 9.21 10.19
CA SER A 266 6.89 8.41 11.23
C SER A 266 6.56 6.93 11.09
N TYR A 267 5.28 6.59 10.82
CA TYR A 267 4.87 5.23 10.52
C TYR A 267 5.57 4.68 9.26
N ALA A 268 5.58 5.45 8.18
CA ALA A 268 6.18 5.02 6.91
C ALA A 268 7.71 4.83 7.04
N VAL A 269 8.41 5.72 7.74
CA VAL A 269 9.85 5.58 8.04
C VAL A 269 10.09 4.35 8.90
N GLY A 270 9.28 4.14 9.94
CA GLY A 270 9.34 2.94 10.75
C GLY A 270 9.23 1.68 9.90
N ASN A 271 8.27 1.62 8.97
CA ASN A 271 8.08 0.48 8.10
C ASN A 271 9.29 0.21 7.19
N VAL A 272 9.88 1.24 6.60
CA VAL A 272 11.11 1.13 5.80
C VAL A 272 12.27 0.60 6.64
N VAL A 273 12.48 1.16 7.84
CA VAL A 273 13.52 0.71 8.78
C VAL A 273 13.28 -0.74 9.19
N GLY A 274 12.06 -1.10 9.54
CA GLY A 274 11.68 -2.45 9.90
C GLY A 274 11.96 -3.46 8.79
N MET A 275 11.61 -3.14 7.54
CA MET A 275 11.92 -3.98 6.38
C MET A 275 13.43 -4.12 6.17
N ALA A 276 14.20 -3.02 6.30
CA ALA A 276 15.65 -3.05 6.15
C ALA A 276 16.32 -3.90 7.24
N LEU A 277 15.84 -3.84 8.46
CA LEU A 277 16.32 -4.67 9.58
C LEU A 277 15.95 -6.15 9.35
N LEU A 278 14.70 -6.44 8.97
CA LEU A 278 14.26 -7.81 8.68
C LEU A 278 15.03 -8.43 7.51
N ALA A 279 15.41 -7.63 6.51
CA ALA A 279 16.21 -8.14 5.39
C ALA A 279 17.58 -8.70 5.81
N ARG A 280 18.14 -8.20 6.93
CA ARG A 280 19.43 -8.64 7.48
C ARG A 280 19.32 -9.88 8.39
N ILE A 281 18.10 -10.25 8.77
CA ILE A 281 17.83 -11.37 9.68
C ILE A 281 17.69 -12.67 8.89
N PRO A 282 18.27 -13.81 9.36
CA PRO A 282 18.11 -15.12 8.72
C PRO A 282 16.63 -15.52 8.61
N ARG A 283 16.29 -16.21 7.51
CA ARG A 283 14.90 -16.60 7.19
C ARG A 283 14.18 -17.31 8.34
N GLN A 284 14.87 -18.21 9.04
CA GLN A 284 14.27 -18.95 10.16
C GLN A 284 13.82 -18.02 11.30
N LEU A 285 14.66 -17.03 11.64
CA LEU A 285 14.35 -16.05 12.68
C LEU A 285 13.25 -15.09 12.24
N ARG A 286 13.23 -14.66 10.95
CA ARG A 286 12.13 -13.85 10.39
C ARG A 286 10.78 -14.53 10.55
N THR A 287 10.71 -15.84 10.26
CA THR A 287 9.48 -16.62 10.43
C THR A 287 9.05 -16.71 11.88
N ARG A 288 9.99 -16.86 12.82
CA ARG A 288 9.69 -16.88 14.26
C ARG A 288 9.22 -15.54 14.79
N LEU A 289 9.77 -14.43 14.26
CA LEU A 289 9.44 -13.07 14.66
C LEU A 289 8.14 -12.56 14.02
N MET A 290 7.59 -13.22 13.01
CA MET A 290 6.42 -12.75 12.26
C MET A 290 5.20 -12.47 13.16
N VAL A 291 4.84 -13.41 14.04
CA VAL A 291 3.70 -13.24 14.96
C VAL A 291 4.02 -12.24 16.08
N PRO A 292 5.17 -12.30 16.78
CA PRO A 292 5.54 -11.27 17.75
C PRO A 292 5.53 -9.85 17.18
N LEU A 293 6.03 -9.66 15.96
CA LEU A 293 6.01 -8.35 15.31
C LEU A 293 4.58 -7.92 14.93
N ALA A 294 3.71 -8.83 14.48
CA ALA A 294 2.31 -8.51 14.24
C ALA A 294 1.58 -8.03 15.52
N VAL A 295 1.87 -8.68 16.65
CA VAL A 295 1.36 -8.25 17.96
C VAL A 295 1.97 -6.90 18.36
N LEU A 296 3.27 -6.73 18.21
CA LEU A 296 3.98 -5.48 18.57
C LEU A 296 3.48 -4.29 17.74
N ALA A 297 3.20 -4.46 16.44
CA ALA A 297 2.66 -3.41 15.58
C ALA A 297 1.35 -2.82 16.13
N CYS A 298 0.53 -3.66 16.73
CA CYS A 298 -0.72 -3.23 17.36
C CYS A 298 -0.52 -2.78 18.81
N ALA A 299 0.32 -3.48 19.59
CA ALA A 299 0.53 -3.21 20.99
C ALA A 299 1.14 -1.83 21.26
N THR A 300 2.05 -1.37 20.40
CA THR A 300 2.64 -0.02 20.51
C THR A 300 1.57 1.08 20.45
N LEU A 301 0.50 0.89 19.67
CA LEU A 301 -0.57 1.86 19.56
C LEU A 301 -1.45 1.96 20.80
N ILE A 302 -1.45 0.94 21.68
CA ILE A 302 -2.17 0.98 22.96
C ILE A 302 -1.58 2.10 23.83
N GLY A 303 -0.29 2.41 23.71
CA GLY A 303 0.35 3.51 24.41
C GLY A 303 -0.28 4.89 24.13
N CYS A 304 -0.99 5.04 23.00
CA CYS A 304 -1.73 6.27 22.69
C CYS A 304 -2.89 6.53 23.68
N ALA A 305 -3.37 5.50 24.41
CA ALA A 305 -4.44 5.67 25.41
C ALA A 305 -4.08 6.67 26.52
N ALA A 306 -2.78 6.82 26.82
CA ALA A 306 -2.30 7.79 27.81
C ALA A 306 -2.31 9.23 27.30
N ASN A 307 -2.83 9.50 26.09
CA ASN A 307 -2.77 10.78 25.41
C ASN A 307 -1.37 11.43 25.46
N PRO A 308 -0.32 10.74 24.96
CA PRO A 308 1.03 11.24 25.05
C PRO A 308 1.23 12.45 24.17
N GLY A 309 2.20 13.31 24.51
CA GLY A 309 2.60 14.42 23.65
C GLY A 309 3.13 13.92 22.29
N LEU A 310 3.29 14.87 21.35
CA LEU A 310 3.65 14.58 19.95
C LEU A 310 4.88 13.67 19.82
N SER A 311 5.95 13.92 20.55
CA SER A 311 7.22 13.15 20.44
C SER A 311 7.04 11.67 20.74
N LEU A 312 6.28 11.34 21.81
CA LEU A 312 6.02 9.94 22.17
C LEU A 312 5.04 9.31 21.19
N THR A 313 4.01 10.04 20.72
CA THR A 313 3.10 9.56 19.68
C THR A 313 3.85 9.21 18.41
N LEU A 314 4.78 10.07 17.92
CA LEU A 314 5.61 9.78 16.76
C LEU A 314 6.47 8.51 16.97
N THR A 315 7.02 8.34 18.17
CA THR A 315 7.80 7.13 18.52
C THR A 315 6.93 5.87 18.48
N LEU A 316 5.72 5.93 19.03
CA LEU A 316 4.78 4.78 19.03
C LEU A 316 4.37 4.41 17.60
N TRP A 317 4.09 5.40 16.75
CA TRP A 317 3.74 5.17 15.35
C TRP A 317 4.93 4.64 14.55
N PHE A 318 6.14 5.15 14.78
CA PHE A 318 7.37 4.60 14.20
C PHE A 318 7.56 3.13 14.57
N CYS A 319 7.43 2.79 15.86
CA CYS A 319 7.55 1.41 16.32
C CYS A 319 6.47 0.50 15.73
N SER A 320 5.22 0.99 15.61
CA SER A 320 4.14 0.29 14.95
C SER A 320 4.48 0.01 13.48
N GLY A 321 4.96 1.01 12.75
CA GLY A 321 5.41 0.87 11.37
C GLY A 321 6.55 -0.12 11.23
N ALA A 322 7.59 -0.02 12.08
CA ALA A 322 8.74 -0.91 12.06
C ALA A 322 8.34 -2.38 12.30
N ALA A 323 7.45 -2.61 13.25
CA ALA A 323 6.89 -3.94 13.50
C ALA A 323 5.98 -4.40 12.36
N GLY A 324 5.24 -3.50 11.69
CA GLY A 324 4.39 -3.76 10.53
C GLY A 324 5.12 -4.39 9.34
N ALA A 325 6.46 -4.28 9.29
CA ALA A 325 7.30 -4.95 8.30
C ALA A 325 7.18 -6.50 8.30
N TYR A 326 6.55 -7.11 9.33
CA TYR A 326 6.24 -8.56 9.33
C TYR A 326 5.45 -9.00 8.09
N ASN A 327 4.66 -8.10 7.50
CA ASN A 327 3.88 -8.36 6.28
C ASN A 327 4.76 -8.81 5.11
N LEU A 328 6.01 -8.34 5.03
CA LEU A 328 6.97 -8.81 4.03
C LEU A 328 7.25 -10.32 4.20
N THR A 329 7.41 -10.78 5.44
CA THR A 329 7.62 -12.21 5.73
C THR A 329 6.37 -13.02 5.45
N ALA A 330 5.18 -12.53 5.86
CA ALA A 330 3.91 -13.19 5.62
C ALA A 330 3.62 -13.35 4.12
N SER A 331 3.80 -12.30 3.32
CA SER A 331 3.61 -12.34 1.86
C SER A 331 4.61 -13.28 1.17
N THR A 332 5.87 -13.29 1.60
CA THR A 332 6.89 -14.20 1.07
C THR A 332 6.54 -15.66 1.34
N LEU A 333 6.14 -15.99 2.57
CA LEU A 333 5.71 -17.35 2.95
C LEU A 333 4.43 -17.77 2.20
N PHE A 334 3.51 -16.82 2.00
CA PHE A 334 2.28 -17.07 1.24
C PHE A 334 2.59 -17.46 -0.20
N VAL A 335 3.42 -16.68 -0.91
CA VAL A 335 3.81 -16.94 -2.29
C VAL A 335 4.52 -18.30 -2.42
N GLN A 336 5.35 -18.67 -1.45
CA GLN A 336 6.07 -19.95 -1.44
C GLN A 336 5.18 -21.16 -1.12
N ALA A 337 4.09 -20.96 -0.37
CA ALA A 337 3.15 -22.03 -0.03
C ALA A 337 2.16 -22.35 -1.17
N VAL A 338 2.00 -21.45 -2.14
CA VAL A 338 1.05 -21.62 -3.25
C VAL A 338 1.77 -22.24 -4.46
N PRO A 339 1.19 -23.30 -5.09
CA PRO A 339 1.70 -23.85 -6.35
C PRO A 339 1.79 -22.79 -7.46
N ASP A 340 2.83 -22.85 -8.29
CA ASP A 340 3.11 -21.86 -9.34
C ASP A 340 1.94 -21.61 -10.27
N SER A 341 1.22 -22.67 -10.64
CA SER A 341 0.05 -22.61 -11.54
C SER A 341 -1.16 -21.82 -10.97
N ARG A 342 -1.24 -21.64 -9.64
CA ARG A 342 -2.35 -20.95 -8.95
C ARG A 342 -1.91 -19.71 -8.18
N ARG A 343 -0.62 -19.35 -8.25
CA ARG A 343 -0.02 -18.26 -7.47
C ARG A 343 -0.71 -16.92 -7.72
N GLY A 344 -1.01 -16.59 -8.97
CA GLY A 344 -1.70 -15.34 -9.32
C GLY A 344 -3.10 -15.22 -8.70
N GLN A 345 -3.88 -16.31 -8.74
CA GLN A 345 -5.25 -16.35 -8.21
C GLN A 345 -5.27 -16.21 -6.68
N ALA A 346 -4.42 -16.98 -5.99
CA ALA A 346 -4.33 -16.95 -4.54
C ALA A 346 -3.78 -15.61 -4.02
N PHE A 347 -2.76 -15.05 -4.69
CA PHE A 347 -2.17 -13.77 -4.32
C PHE A 347 -3.15 -12.61 -4.54
N GLY A 348 -3.88 -12.60 -5.65
CA GLY A 348 -4.94 -11.62 -5.91
C GLY A 348 -6.01 -11.63 -4.81
N LEU A 349 -6.45 -12.81 -4.36
CA LEU A 349 -7.39 -12.92 -3.24
C LEU A 349 -6.80 -12.41 -1.94
N ALA A 350 -5.54 -12.74 -1.62
CA ALA A 350 -4.88 -12.28 -0.41
C ALA A 350 -4.75 -10.75 -0.37
N VAL A 351 -4.41 -10.13 -1.49
CA VAL A 351 -4.36 -8.66 -1.63
C VAL A 351 -5.76 -8.07 -1.48
N THR A 352 -6.78 -8.66 -2.10
CA THR A 352 -8.19 -8.22 -1.95
C THR A 352 -8.62 -8.27 -0.48
N ALA A 353 -8.38 -9.38 0.22
CA ALA A 353 -8.71 -9.54 1.64
C ALA A 353 -8.01 -8.49 2.50
N LEU A 354 -6.72 -8.25 2.24
CA LEU A 354 -5.94 -7.21 2.89
C LEU A 354 -6.57 -5.81 2.69
N ARG A 355 -6.90 -5.44 1.45
CA ARG A 355 -7.51 -4.13 1.12
C ARG A 355 -8.88 -3.95 1.73
N VAL A 356 -9.72 -5.00 1.73
CA VAL A 356 -11.02 -4.99 2.41
C VAL A 356 -10.85 -4.79 3.91
N SER A 357 -9.94 -5.53 4.54
CA SER A 357 -9.65 -5.40 5.97
C SER A 357 -9.19 -3.97 6.32
N GLN A 358 -8.31 -3.39 5.50
CA GLN A 358 -7.84 -2.01 5.68
C GLN A 358 -8.99 -1.01 5.53
N GLY A 359 -9.82 -1.14 4.47
CA GLY A 359 -10.98 -0.27 4.25
C GLY A 359 -11.99 -0.36 5.40
N VAL A 360 -12.30 -1.56 5.87
CA VAL A 360 -13.19 -1.78 7.03
C VAL A 360 -12.60 -1.16 8.29
N GLY A 361 -11.30 -1.38 8.57
CA GLY A 361 -10.62 -0.80 9.73
C GLY A 361 -10.69 0.72 9.72
N VAL A 362 -10.45 1.34 8.57
CA VAL A 362 -10.54 2.80 8.36
C VAL A 362 -11.95 3.33 8.62
N VAL A 363 -12.98 2.68 8.05
CA VAL A 363 -14.39 3.11 8.26
C VAL A 363 -14.78 2.99 9.73
N LEU A 364 -14.46 1.86 10.37
CA LEU A 364 -14.76 1.65 11.79
C LEU A 364 -14.04 2.66 12.70
N ALA A 365 -12.77 2.98 12.40
CA ALA A 365 -12.02 3.98 13.14
C ALA A 365 -12.65 5.38 13.00
N GLY A 366 -13.06 5.73 11.77
CA GLY A 366 -13.75 7.00 11.51
C GLY A 366 -15.06 7.12 12.29
N LEU A 367 -15.89 6.08 12.25
CA LEU A 367 -17.16 6.05 13.00
C LEU A 367 -16.92 6.10 14.51
N ALA A 368 -15.93 5.39 15.01
CA ALA A 368 -15.59 5.43 16.44
C ALA A 368 -15.07 6.81 16.86
N ALA A 369 -14.35 7.51 16.00
CA ALA A 369 -13.80 8.85 16.27
C ALA A 369 -14.84 9.98 16.24
N GLU A 370 -16.09 9.71 15.84
CA GLU A 370 -17.22 10.63 16.04
C GLU A 370 -17.69 10.69 17.51
N HIS A 371 -17.41 9.62 18.28
CA HIS A 371 -17.92 9.47 19.64
C HIS A 371 -16.79 9.36 20.68
N LEU A 372 -15.60 9.00 20.26
CA LEU A 372 -14.42 8.82 21.11
C LEU A 372 -13.30 9.76 20.65
N SER A 373 -12.46 10.17 21.58
CA SER A 373 -11.26 10.94 21.23
C SER A 373 -10.32 10.13 20.32
N PRO A 374 -9.66 10.76 19.32
CA PRO A 374 -8.78 10.11 18.36
C PRO A 374 -7.70 9.22 18.98
N HIS A 375 -7.07 9.67 20.09
CA HIS A 375 -6.06 8.87 20.79
C HIS A 375 -6.64 7.55 21.33
N LEU A 376 -7.89 7.54 21.85
CA LEU A 376 -8.55 6.33 22.33
C LEU A 376 -8.94 5.40 21.18
N VAL A 377 -9.36 5.92 20.04
CA VAL A 377 -9.68 5.11 18.87
C VAL A 377 -8.43 4.37 18.36
N VAL A 378 -7.28 5.06 18.29
CA VAL A 378 -6.00 4.42 17.90
C VAL A 378 -5.61 3.32 18.91
N ALA A 379 -5.75 3.61 20.20
CA ALA A 379 -5.43 2.64 21.25
C ALA A 379 -6.37 1.43 21.22
N LEU A 380 -7.68 1.64 21.03
CA LEU A 380 -8.67 0.58 20.93
C LEU A 380 -8.44 -0.30 19.71
N ALA A 381 -8.15 0.32 18.55
CA ALA A 381 -7.76 -0.40 17.34
C ALA A 381 -6.50 -1.24 17.59
N GLY A 382 -5.51 -0.68 18.31
CA GLY A 382 -4.33 -1.43 18.74
C GLY A 382 -4.67 -2.63 19.61
N ALA A 383 -5.55 -2.47 20.63
CA ALA A 383 -5.95 -3.54 21.52
C ALA A 383 -6.69 -4.68 20.78
N LEU A 384 -7.65 -4.33 19.93
CA LEU A 384 -8.35 -5.29 19.08
C LEU A 384 -7.39 -5.99 18.10
N GLY A 385 -6.43 -5.23 17.56
CA GLY A 385 -5.40 -5.76 16.69
C GLY A 385 -4.48 -6.77 17.38
N VAL A 386 -4.13 -6.57 18.65
CA VAL A 386 -3.37 -7.54 19.45
C VAL A 386 -4.14 -8.85 19.58
N LEU A 387 -5.45 -8.78 19.87
CA LEU A 387 -6.31 -9.98 19.96
C LEU A 387 -6.37 -10.72 18.61
N ALA A 388 -6.56 -9.96 17.52
CA ALA A 388 -6.60 -10.52 16.17
C ALA A 388 -5.24 -11.15 15.78
N ALA A 389 -4.13 -10.48 16.06
CA ALA A 389 -2.78 -10.98 15.80
C ALA A 389 -2.48 -12.25 16.62
N GLY A 390 -2.91 -12.28 17.90
CA GLY A 390 -2.81 -13.46 18.76
C GLY A 390 -3.60 -14.65 18.21
N ALA A 391 -4.85 -14.43 17.82
CA ALA A 391 -5.71 -15.46 17.22
C ALA A 391 -5.11 -16.00 15.90
N ALA A 392 -4.68 -15.11 15.01
CA ALA A 392 -4.03 -15.48 13.75
C ALA A 392 -2.71 -16.22 14.01
N GLY A 393 -1.93 -15.80 15.02
CA GLY A 393 -0.70 -16.45 15.44
C GLY A 393 -0.92 -17.86 15.97
N LEU A 394 -1.98 -18.08 16.75
CA LEU A 394 -2.38 -19.41 17.21
C LEU A 394 -2.78 -20.31 16.03
N ALA A 395 -3.56 -19.76 15.07
CA ALA A 395 -3.90 -20.47 13.85
C ALA A 395 -2.65 -20.86 13.03
N TRP A 396 -1.68 -19.96 12.94
CA TRP A 396 -0.40 -20.23 12.28
C TRP A 396 0.39 -21.35 12.95
N ARG A 397 0.53 -21.31 14.28
CA ARG A 397 1.23 -22.36 15.04
C ARG A 397 0.60 -23.74 14.88
N ARG A 398 -0.75 -23.81 14.85
CA ARG A 398 -1.49 -25.08 14.64
C ARG A 398 -1.34 -25.59 13.21
N ALA A 399 -1.18 -24.69 12.23
CA ALA A 399 -1.01 -25.06 10.82
C ALA A 399 0.45 -25.40 10.45
N SER A 400 1.42 -24.98 11.26
CA SER A 400 2.87 -25.18 11.05
C SER A 400 3.51 -25.73 12.32
N PRO A 401 3.26 -27.01 12.68
CA PRO A 401 3.87 -27.61 13.86
C PRO A 401 5.41 -27.53 13.74
N PRO A 402 6.12 -27.32 14.83
CA PRO A 402 7.58 -27.34 14.83
C PRO A 402 8.06 -28.69 14.31
N VAL A 403 9.01 -28.66 13.38
CA VAL A 403 9.74 -29.90 12.98
C VAL A 403 10.37 -30.45 14.24
N ALA A 404 9.98 -31.66 14.64
CA ALA A 404 10.56 -32.35 15.78
C ALA A 404 12.07 -32.42 15.60
N PRO A 405 12.90 -32.08 16.60
CA PRO A 405 14.33 -32.32 16.53
C PRO A 405 14.57 -33.83 16.56
N GLY A 406 14.78 -34.46 15.40
CA GLY A 406 15.00 -35.91 15.40
C GLY A 406 14.89 -36.65 14.07
N SER A 407 14.89 -35.99 12.91
CA SER A 407 14.92 -36.69 11.62
C SER A 407 16.07 -36.25 10.69
N VAL A 408 17.25 -36.07 11.25
CA VAL A 408 18.52 -36.09 10.47
C VAL A 408 19.24 -37.36 10.88
N GLY A 409 18.88 -38.45 10.26
CA GLY A 409 19.48 -39.74 10.40
C GLY A 409 18.97 -40.66 9.30
N ASP A 410 19.85 -41.08 8.43
CA ASP A 410 19.71 -42.14 7.44
C ASP A 410 18.91 -41.82 6.14
N ARG A 411 19.60 -41.17 5.21
CA ARG A 411 19.84 -41.79 3.87
C ARG A 411 20.93 -41.03 3.13
#